data_17250b3d0ccff39f15cbcb60a72a9ed4
#
_entry.id   17250b3d0ccff39f15cbcb60a72a9ed4
#
_cell.length_a   1.000
_cell.length_b   1.000
_cell.length_c   1.000
_cell.angle_alpha   90.00
_cell.angle_beta   90.00
_cell.angle_gamma   90.00
#
_symmetry.space_group_name_H-M   'P 1'
#
loop_
_entity.id
_entity.type
_entity.pdbx_description
1 polymer ?
#
loop_
_entity_poly.entity_id
_entity_poly.type
_entity_poly.pdbx_seq_one_letter_code
_entity_poly.pdbx_strand_id
1 'polypeptide(L)'
;YKISRYLWYSFLKMQKQVAPKLQNIITPSQSSKKGIIEEFNCKKDNITVINNGLDTEEFSPIVGSVRDPNRLITTASADVPLKGLDYSLKALKILKKDNPNIHLIVIGSYKKGGHTERLIKELDIKDNIFFKKHLSKEEIRELYSTSSVALVSSLYEGFGYPVIEAMSCEVPLIATNVSSIPELIGKYGILIDPKDENQLSNKIRIVLSNYEDYKKNAIQGRQHIINTFNWSKITHEYEKAIFKTI
;
A
#
# COMPACT_ATOMS: atom_id res chain seq x y z
N TYR A 1 -10.16 21.60 15.46
CA TYR A 1 -8.97 21.57 14.56
C TYR A 1 -7.70 22.12 15.22
N LYS A 2 -7.75 23.28 15.93
CA LYS A 2 -6.55 23.84 16.59
C LYS A 2 -6.07 23.01 17.78
N ILE A 3 -6.98 22.50 18.63
CA ILE A 3 -6.65 21.70 19.83
C ILE A 3 -6.05 20.34 19.42
N SER A 4 -6.62 19.65 18.42
CA SER A 4 -6.10 18.36 17.96
C SER A 4 -4.70 18.49 17.38
N ARG A 5 -4.43 19.58 16.67
CA ARG A 5 -3.11 19.89 16.10
C ARG A 5 -2.07 20.19 17.20
N TYR A 6 -2.46 20.93 18.23
CA TYR A 6 -1.61 21.21 19.40
C TYR A 6 -1.25 19.93 20.16
N LEU A 7 -2.23 19.06 20.41
CA LEU A 7 -2.02 17.75 21.06
C LEU A 7 -1.11 16.85 20.24
N TRP A 8 -1.25 16.85 18.92
CA TRP A 8 -0.37 16.10 18.02
C TRP A 8 1.09 16.59 18.10
N TYR A 9 1.33 17.89 18.06
CA TYR A 9 2.68 18.43 18.17
C TYR A 9 3.31 18.19 19.55
N SER A 10 2.53 18.25 20.63
CA SER A 10 3.02 17.93 21.97
C SER A 10 3.39 16.45 22.08
N PHE A 11 2.62 15.56 21.47
CA PHE A 11 2.93 14.13 21.41
C PHE A 11 4.24 13.85 20.65
N LEU A 12 4.43 14.44 19.48
CA LEU A 12 5.68 14.31 18.73
C LEU A 12 6.89 14.86 19.51
N LYS A 13 6.72 15.98 20.22
CA LYS A 13 7.77 16.55 21.07
C LYS A 13 8.15 15.58 22.21
N MET A 14 7.16 14.97 22.83
CA MET A 14 7.37 13.94 23.86
C MET A 14 8.10 12.73 23.27
N GLN A 15 7.69 12.22 22.12
CA GLN A 15 8.38 11.11 21.45
C GLN A 15 9.85 11.44 21.17
N LYS A 16 10.17 12.65 20.67
CA LYS A 16 11.56 13.10 20.44
C LYS A 16 12.40 13.14 21.73
N GLN A 17 11.79 13.32 22.87
CA GLN A 17 12.48 13.32 24.18
C GLN A 17 12.66 11.91 24.77
N VAL A 18 11.73 11.01 24.51
CA VAL A 18 11.67 9.67 25.10
C VAL A 18 12.41 8.65 24.25
N ALA A 19 12.18 8.64 22.94
CA ALA A 19 12.71 7.62 22.04
C ALA A 19 14.24 7.43 22.13
N PRO A 20 15.07 8.49 22.21
CA PRO A 20 16.52 8.33 22.35
C PRO A 20 16.99 7.62 23.63
N LYS A 21 16.11 7.53 24.63
CA LYS A 21 16.40 6.89 25.93
C LYS A 21 16.08 5.40 25.94
N LEU A 22 15.34 4.92 24.94
CA LEU A 22 14.96 3.52 24.81
C LEU A 22 16.17 2.69 24.35
N GLN A 23 16.37 1.55 24.99
CA GLN A 23 17.44 0.60 24.64
C GLN A 23 17.03 -0.35 23.51
N ASN A 24 15.72 -0.63 23.41
CA ASN A 24 15.16 -1.54 22.41
C ASN A 24 13.95 -0.90 21.75
N ILE A 25 14.05 -0.70 20.45
CA ILE A 25 12.99 -0.19 19.59
C ILE A 25 12.79 -1.20 18.45
N ILE A 26 11.56 -1.63 18.22
CA ILE A 26 11.19 -2.45 17.06
C ILE A 26 10.42 -1.57 16.09
N THR A 27 10.73 -1.70 14.80
CA THR A 27 10.10 -0.93 13.73
C THR A 27 9.85 -1.81 12.50
N PRO A 28 8.79 -1.57 11.71
CA PRO A 28 8.37 -2.51 10.69
C PRO A 28 9.16 -2.43 9.36
N SER A 29 10.07 -1.48 9.18
CA SER A 29 10.82 -1.33 7.92
C SER A 29 12.18 -0.66 8.12
N GLN A 30 13.11 -0.86 7.18
CA GLN A 30 14.39 -0.15 7.16
C GLN A 30 14.17 1.36 6.96
N SER A 31 13.20 1.73 6.12
CA SER A 31 12.81 3.13 5.92
C SER A 31 12.35 3.78 7.24
N SER A 32 11.50 3.10 8.02
CA SER A 32 11.08 3.59 9.33
C SER A 32 12.25 3.65 10.32
N LYS A 33 13.17 2.67 10.30
CA LYS A 33 14.41 2.71 11.11
C LYS A 33 15.24 3.94 10.79
N LYS A 34 15.43 4.22 9.49
CA LYS A 34 16.16 5.43 9.05
C LYS A 34 15.50 6.70 9.58
N GLY A 35 14.18 6.83 9.42
CA GLY A 35 13.44 7.98 9.94
C GLY A 35 13.55 8.14 11.45
N ILE A 36 13.49 7.06 12.22
CA ILE A 36 13.66 7.09 13.69
C ILE A 36 15.07 7.58 14.07
N ILE A 37 16.11 7.14 13.38
CA ILE A 37 17.49 7.61 13.61
C ILE A 37 17.61 9.10 13.31
N GLU A 38 17.16 9.53 12.13
CA GLU A 38 17.34 10.91 11.66
C GLU A 38 16.46 11.92 12.40
N GLU A 39 15.19 11.59 12.65
CA GLU A 39 14.21 12.53 13.21
C GLU A 39 14.18 12.53 14.74
N PHE A 40 14.51 11.42 15.38
CA PHE A 40 14.45 11.25 16.83
C PHE A 40 15.83 11.10 17.46
N ASN A 41 16.92 11.12 16.69
CA ASN A 41 18.29 10.97 17.18
C ASN A 41 18.52 9.69 18.02
N CYS A 42 17.87 8.60 17.63
CA CYS A 42 18.03 7.31 18.29
C CYS A 42 19.29 6.61 17.82
N LYS A 43 19.93 5.83 18.71
CA LYS A 43 21.09 5.01 18.35
C LYS A 43 20.66 3.87 17.43
N LYS A 44 21.39 3.67 16.31
CA LYS A 44 21.12 2.64 15.32
C LYS A 44 21.04 1.24 15.91
N ASP A 45 21.91 0.95 16.88
CA ASP A 45 22.03 -0.38 17.50
C ASP A 45 20.86 -0.70 18.45
N ASN A 46 20.13 0.33 18.90
CA ASN A 46 18.94 0.16 19.73
C ASN A 46 17.68 -0.13 18.88
N ILE A 47 17.79 -0.15 17.54
CA ILE A 47 16.63 -0.31 16.66
C ILE A 47 16.75 -1.60 15.86
N THR A 48 15.82 -2.51 16.09
CA THR A 48 15.67 -3.75 15.32
C THR A 48 14.51 -3.61 14.33
N VAL A 49 14.75 -4.00 13.09
CA VAL A 49 13.67 -4.08 12.09
C VAL A 49 13.07 -5.47 12.14
N ILE A 50 11.78 -5.53 12.43
CA ILE A 50 10.95 -6.73 12.31
C ILE A 50 9.71 -6.33 11.55
N ASN A 51 9.54 -6.90 10.36
CA ASN A 51 8.41 -6.57 9.50
C ASN A 51 7.08 -6.97 10.14
N ASN A 52 5.99 -6.37 9.68
CA ASN A 52 4.65 -6.85 10.05
C ASN A 52 4.35 -8.13 9.27
N GLY A 53 3.59 -9.04 9.89
CA GLY A 53 3.11 -10.25 9.25
C GLY A 53 1.80 -10.04 8.50
N LEU A 54 1.54 -10.94 7.57
CA LEU A 54 0.26 -11.08 6.86
C LEU A 54 -0.23 -12.52 7.02
N ASP A 55 -1.54 -12.68 7.18
CA ASP A 55 -2.18 -13.98 7.03
C ASP A 55 -2.31 -14.27 5.52
N THR A 56 -1.41 -15.10 5.03
CA THR A 56 -1.30 -15.43 3.60
C THR A 56 -2.33 -16.46 3.14
N GLU A 57 -3.04 -17.10 4.05
CA GLU A 57 -4.21 -17.94 3.74
C GLU A 57 -5.46 -17.08 3.61
N GLU A 58 -5.65 -16.14 4.52
CA GLU A 58 -6.73 -15.16 4.46
C GLU A 58 -6.61 -14.28 3.21
N PHE A 59 -5.41 -13.77 2.91
CA PHE A 59 -5.10 -13.04 1.67
C PHE A 59 -4.46 -13.98 0.64
N SER A 60 -5.29 -14.79 0.00
CA SER A 60 -4.89 -15.73 -1.05
C SER A 60 -5.78 -15.56 -2.29
N PRO A 61 -5.34 -15.91 -3.50
CA PRO A 61 -6.22 -15.86 -4.66
C PRO A 61 -7.39 -16.82 -4.49
N ILE A 62 -8.58 -16.42 -4.95
CA ILE A 62 -9.75 -17.31 -4.95
C ILE A 62 -9.67 -18.20 -6.19
N VAL A 63 -9.64 -19.51 -5.97
CA VAL A 63 -9.58 -20.51 -7.05
C VAL A 63 -10.83 -20.38 -7.93
N GLY A 64 -10.63 -20.30 -9.24
CA GLY A 64 -11.72 -20.16 -10.21
C GLY A 64 -12.26 -18.74 -10.37
N SER A 65 -11.75 -17.75 -9.63
CA SER A 65 -12.14 -16.35 -9.86
C SER A 65 -11.66 -15.86 -11.23
N VAL A 66 -12.53 -15.10 -11.90
CA VAL A 66 -12.20 -14.47 -13.18
C VAL A 66 -11.87 -12.99 -12.91
N ARG A 67 -10.70 -12.57 -13.36
CA ARG A 67 -10.30 -11.17 -13.27
C ARG A 67 -10.97 -10.34 -14.35
N ASP A 68 -11.55 -9.23 -13.94
CA ASP A 68 -12.10 -8.24 -14.86
C ASP A 68 -10.94 -7.44 -15.49
N PRO A 69 -10.72 -7.51 -16.83
CA PRO A 69 -9.60 -6.85 -17.49
C PRO A 69 -9.62 -5.34 -17.39
N ASN A 70 -10.76 -4.75 -17.03
CA ASN A 70 -10.92 -3.31 -16.87
C ASN A 70 -10.88 -2.84 -15.42
N ARG A 71 -10.77 -3.76 -14.45
CA ARG A 71 -10.81 -3.43 -13.02
C ARG A 71 -9.43 -3.18 -12.45
N LEU A 72 -9.22 -1.94 -12.02
CA LEU A 72 -8.11 -1.53 -11.18
C LEU A 72 -8.57 -1.50 -9.72
N ILE A 73 -7.66 -1.70 -8.78
CA ILE A 73 -7.97 -1.64 -7.35
C ILE A 73 -6.92 -0.84 -6.58
N THR A 74 -7.36 -0.06 -5.60
CA THR A 74 -6.48 0.61 -4.64
C THR A 74 -7.12 0.63 -3.25
N THR A 75 -6.30 0.59 -2.21
CA THR A 75 -6.72 0.84 -0.83
C THR A 75 -6.24 2.21 -0.43
N ALA A 76 -7.17 3.15 -0.27
CA ALA A 76 -6.83 4.51 0.11
C ALA A 76 -7.92 5.11 0.99
N SER A 77 -7.52 5.64 2.15
CA SER A 77 -8.39 6.58 2.87
C SER A 77 -8.41 7.87 2.06
N ALA A 78 -9.53 8.14 1.42
CA ALA A 78 -9.70 9.37 0.64
C ALA A 78 -9.59 10.60 1.56
N ASP A 79 -9.20 11.71 0.97
CA ASP A 79 -8.88 12.96 1.67
C ASP A 79 -7.66 12.86 2.62
N VAL A 80 -6.85 11.80 2.52
CA VAL A 80 -5.52 11.69 3.13
C VAL A 80 -4.47 11.85 2.05
N PRO A 81 -3.83 13.02 1.90
CA PRO A 81 -2.92 13.31 0.79
C PRO A 81 -1.76 12.33 0.66
N LEU A 82 -1.28 11.78 1.79
CA LEU A 82 -0.18 10.81 1.82
C LEU A 82 -0.50 9.48 1.12
N LYS A 83 -1.78 9.15 0.91
CA LYS A 83 -2.19 7.95 0.18
C LYS A 83 -2.19 8.13 -1.35
N GLY A 84 -1.98 9.36 -1.83
CA GLY A 84 -1.76 9.65 -3.24
C GLY A 84 -2.92 9.29 -4.17
N LEU A 85 -4.15 9.15 -3.67
CA LEU A 85 -5.32 8.76 -4.47
C LEU A 85 -5.52 9.70 -5.67
N ASP A 86 -5.20 10.98 -5.53
CA ASP A 86 -5.30 11.98 -6.60
C ASP A 86 -4.57 11.55 -7.87
N TYR A 87 -3.39 10.92 -7.75
CA TYR A 87 -2.60 10.45 -8.89
C TYR A 87 -3.25 9.25 -9.58
N SER A 88 -3.85 8.32 -8.80
CA SER A 88 -4.65 7.23 -9.35
C SER A 88 -5.89 7.73 -10.08
N LEU A 89 -6.58 8.76 -9.56
CA LEU A 89 -7.74 9.38 -10.21
C LEU A 89 -7.35 10.06 -11.53
N LYS A 90 -6.25 10.81 -11.54
CA LYS A 90 -5.74 11.45 -12.75
C LYS A 90 -5.28 10.42 -13.80
N ALA A 91 -4.61 9.36 -13.38
CA ALA A 91 -4.25 8.25 -14.26
C ALA A 91 -5.49 7.56 -14.85
N LEU A 92 -6.55 7.35 -14.06
CA LEU A 92 -7.83 6.81 -14.52
C LEU A 92 -8.45 7.71 -15.62
N LYS A 93 -8.43 9.04 -15.44
CA LYS A 93 -8.88 10.00 -16.47
C LYS A 93 -8.11 9.87 -17.79
N ILE A 94 -6.80 9.65 -17.71
CA ILE A 94 -5.97 9.43 -18.91
C ILE A 94 -6.35 8.12 -19.60
N LEU A 95 -6.50 7.04 -18.83
CA LEU A 95 -6.84 5.71 -19.35
C LEU A 95 -8.25 5.63 -19.94
N LYS A 96 -9.22 6.34 -19.35
CA LYS A 96 -10.63 6.39 -19.82
C LYS A 96 -10.73 6.86 -21.28
N LYS A 97 -9.79 7.67 -21.77
CA LYS A 97 -9.79 8.14 -23.16
C LYS A 97 -9.64 7.00 -24.17
N ASP A 98 -8.83 6.00 -23.80
CA ASP A 98 -8.52 4.86 -24.69
C ASP A 98 -9.42 3.65 -24.39
N ASN A 99 -9.83 3.51 -23.13
CA ASN A 99 -10.70 2.44 -22.65
C ASN A 99 -11.82 3.01 -21.76
N PRO A 100 -13.00 3.32 -22.32
CA PRO A 100 -14.11 3.88 -21.54
C PRO A 100 -14.64 2.96 -20.42
N ASN A 101 -14.41 1.66 -20.52
CA ASN A 101 -14.87 0.65 -19.54
C ASN A 101 -13.90 0.50 -18.35
N ILE A 102 -12.70 1.08 -18.43
CA ILE A 102 -11.74 0.98 -17.33
C ILE A 102 -12.30 1.65 -16.08
N HIS A 103 -12.16 1.00 -14.95
CA HIS A 103 -12.68 1.50 -13.69
C HIS A 103 -11.79 1.17 -12.50
N LEU A 104 -11.90 1.97 -11.45
CA LEU A 104 -11.12 1.85 -10.24
C LEU A 104 -12.03 1.55 -9.04
N ILE A 105 -11.77 0.42 -8.39
CA ILE A 105 -12.31 0.13 -7.07
C ILE A 105 -11.41 0.77 -6.02
N VAL A 106 -11.98 1.58 -5.14
CA VAL A 106 -11.28 2.17 -4.01
C VAL A 106 -11.80 1.56 -2.72
N ILE A 107 -10.98 0.76 -2.05
CA ILE A 107 -11.29 0.30 -0.69
C ILE A 107 -11.04 1.46 0.26
N GLY A 108 -12.12 2.07 0.71
CA GLY A 108 -12.11 3.28 1.52
C GLY A 108 -13.35 4.13 1.32
N SER A 109 -13.31 5.33 1.84
CA SER A 109 -14.42 6.30 1.69
C SER A 109 -13.86 7.70 1.53
N TYR A 110 -14.61 8.58 0.88
CA TYR A 110 -14.31 10.00 0.81
C TYR A 110 -15.32 10.84 1.60
N LYS A 111 -14.92 12.04 1.95
CA LYS A 111 -15.75 12.99 2.67
C LYS A 111 -16.64 13.74 1.67
N LYS A 112 -17.95 13.77 1.93
CA LYS A 112 -18.91 14.57 1.15
C LYS A 112 -18.51 16.06 1.19
N GLY A 113 -18.44 16.71 0.03
CA GLY A 113 -17.91 18.06 -0.13
C GLY A 113 -16.38 18.18 0.00
N GLY A 114 -15.66 17.04 0.16
CA GLY A 114 -14.21 16.99 0.29
C GLY A 114 -13.46 17.21 -1.02
N HIS A 115 -12.13 17.16 -0.90
CA HIS A 115 -11.24 17.33 -2.07
C HIS A 115 -11.46 16.23 -3.11
N THR A 116 -11.51 14.97 -2.68
CA THR A 116 -11.68 13.81 -3.57
C THR A 116 -12.97 13.88 -4.37
N GLU A 117 -14.11 14.27 -3.76
CA GLU A 117 -15.38 14.42 -4.49
C GLU A 117 -15.30 15.51 -5.56
N ARG A 118 -14.67 16.64 -5.24
CA ARG A 118 -14.48 17.73 -6.22
C ARG A 118 -13.60 17.29 -7.38
N LEU A 119 -12.49 16.59 -7.09
CA LEU A 119 -11.57 16.10 -8.11
C LEU A 119 -12.23 15.07 -9.03
N ILE A 120 -13.05 14.15 -8.51
CA ILE A 120 -13.82 13.19 -9.32
C ILE A 120 -14.74 13.92 -10.31
N LYS A 121 -15.42 14.97 -9.88
CA LYS A 121 -16.29 15.79 -10.74
C LYS A 121 -15.48 16.57 -11.79
N GLU A 122 -14.37 17.19 -11.39
CA GLU A 122 -13.48 17.92 -12.28
C GLU A 122 -12.89 17.03 -13.37
N LEU A 123 -12.49 15.82 -13.01
CA LEU A 123 -11.93 14.84 -13.94
C LEU A 123 -13.00 14.14 -14.79
N ASP A 124 -14.28 14.28 -14.48
CA ASP A 124 -15.39 13.60 -15.17
C ASP A 124 -15.22 12.07 -15.21
N ILE A 125 -14.95 11.46 -14.04
CA ILE A 125 -14.71 10.02 -13.90
C ILE A 125 -15.68 9.33 -12.93
N LYS A 126 -16.82 9.97 -12.62
CA LYS A 126 -17.79 9.48 -11.64
C LYS A 126 -18.25 8.05 -11.93
N ASP A 127 -18.49 7.72 -13.18
CA ASP A 127 -19.00 6.41 -13.60
C ASP A 127 -17.90 5.34 -13.69
N ASN A 128 -16.63 5.73 -13.55
CA ASN A 128 -15.47 4.85 -13.61
C ASN A 128 -14.81 4.61 -12.24
N ILE A 129 -15.42 5.08 -11.15
CA ILE A 129 -14.86 4.91 -9.80
C ILE A 129 -15.90 4.42 -8.81
N PHE A 130 -15.54 3.41 -8.01
CA PHE A 130 -16.43 2.77 -7.06
C PHE A 130 -15.76 2.66 -5.70
N PHE A 131 -16.31 3.36 -4.71
CA PHE A 131 -15.84 3.27 -3.32
C PHE A 131 -16.53 2.14 -2.58
N LYS A 132 -15.74 1.34 -1.87
CA LYS A 132 -16.18 0.24 -1.02
C LYS A 132 -15.66 0.48 0.40
N LYS A 133 -16.55 0.45 1.40
CA LYS A 133 -16.24 0.68 2.82
C LYS A 133 -16.86 -0.39 3.69
N HIS A 134 -16.31 -0.55 4.90
CA HIS A 134 -16.82 -1.53 5.89
C HIS A 134 -16.84 -2.96 5.36
N LEU A 135 -15.83 -3.31 4.57
CA LEU A 135 -15.67 -4.64 4.00
C LEU A 135 -15.08 -5.61 5.03
N SER A 136 -15.52 -6.85 4.98
CA SER A 136 -14.83 -7.96 5.62
C SER A 136 -13.52 -8.26 4.89
N LYS A 137 -12.67 -9.08 5.50
CA LYS A 137 -11.41 -9.49 4.85
C LYS A 137 -11.67 -10.37 3.63
N GLU A 138 -12.72 -11.21 3.67
CA GLU A 138 -13.17 -12.02 2.55
C GLU A 138 -13.59 -11.16 1.36
N GLU A 139 -14.37 -10.09 1.60
CA GLU A 139 -14.78 -9.15 0.57
C GLU A 139 -13.57 -8.40 -0.04
N ILE A 140 -12.59 -8.03 0.79
CA ILE A 140 -11.34 -7.42 0.31
C ILE A 140 -10.55 -8.40 -0.56
N ARG A 141 -10.42 -9.66 -0.11
CA ARG A 141 -9.80 -10.76 -0.86
C ARG A 141 -10.48 -10.99 -2.20
N GLU A 142 -11.82 -10.98 -2.24
CA GLU A 142 -12.58 -11.13 -3.48
C GLU A 142 -12.29 -9.97 -4.45
N LEU A 143 -12.28 -8.73 -3.97
CA LEU A 143 -11.95 -7.57 -4.80
C LEU A 143 -10.53 -7.65 -5.36
N TYR A 144 -9.53 -8.07 -4.57
CA TYR A 144 -8.19 -8.33 -5.10
C TYR A 144 -8.20 -9.46 -6.14
N SER A 145 -8.85 -10.60 -5.84
CA SER A 145 -8.87 -11.78 -6.72
C SER A 145 -9.54 -11.53 -8.06
N THR A 146 -10.44 -10.56 -8.14
CA THR A 146 -11.19 -10.19 -9.34
C THR A 146 -10.66 -8.92 -10.04
N SER A 147 -9.62 -8.29 -9.54
CA SER A 147 -8.99 -7.11 -10.14
C SER A 147 -7.77 -7.48 -10.97
N SER A 148 -7.53 -6.78 -12.08
CA SER A 148 -6.40 -7.04 -12.98
C SER A 148 -5.13 -6.33 -12.55
N VAL A 149 -5.21 -5.14 -11.93
CA VAL A 149 -4.04 -4.39 -11.48
C VAL A 149 -4.34 -3.73 -10.13
N ALA A 150 -3.43 -3.91 -9.17
CA ALA A 150 -3.44 -3.17 -7.92
C ALA A 150 -2.53 -1.93 -8.00
N LEU A 151 -3.01 -0.83 -7.45
CA LEU A 151 -2.31 0.45 -7.43
C LEU A 151 -2.02 0.88 -5.99
N VAL A 152 -0.77 1.23 -5.70
CA VAL A 152 -0.37 1.84 -4.44
C VAL A 152 0.39 3.12 -4.75
N SER A 153 -0.35 4.23 -4.89
CA SER A 153 0.18 5.55 -5.27
C SER A 153 0.63 6.41 -4.08
N SER A 154 0.88 5.79 -2.94
CA SER A 154 1.23 6.48 -1.69
C SER A 154 2.46 7.37 -1.82
N LEU A 155 2.45 8.51 -1.12
CA LEU A 155 3.61 9.40 -1.01
C LEU A 155 4.49 9.06 0.19
N TYR A 156 3.97 8.27 1.11
CA TYR A 156 4.68 7.73 2.28
C TYR A 156 3.94 6.51 2.83
N GLU A 157 4.68 5.47 3.19
CA GLU A 157 4.19 4.29 3.90
C GLU A 157 5.20 3.88 4.99
N GLY A 158 4.70 3.69 6.22
CA GLY A 158 5.54 3.16 7.31
C GLY A 158 5.85 1.68 7.13
N PHE A 159 4.90 0.93 6.58
CA PHE A 159 5.05 -0.47 6.15
C PHE A 159 4.42 -0.67 4.77
N GLY A 160 3.09 -0.72 4.65
CA GLY A 160 2.40 -0.85 3.36
C GLY A 160 1.61 -2.14 3.22
N TYR A 161 0.66 -2.39 4.12
CA TYR A 161 -0.23 -3.55 4.02
C TYR A 161 -0.86 -3.74 2.63
N PRO A 162 -1.38 -2.68 1.96
CA PRO A 162 -1.96 -2.86 0.62
C PRO A 162 -1.03 -3.46 -0.41
N VAL A 163 0.30 -3.25 -0.26
CA VAL A 163 1.32 -3.87 -1.13
C VAL A 163 1.34 -5.38 -0.94
N ILE A 164 1.50 -5.84 0.31
CA ILE A 164 1.63 -7.28 0.61
C ILE A 164 0.29 -8.02 0.46
N GLU A 165 -0.84 -7.38 0.71
CA GLU A 165 -2.19 -7.92 0.47
C GLU A 165 -2.41 -8.20 -1.03
N ALA A 166 -2.16 -7.19 -1.89
CA ALA A 166 -2.30 -7.33 -3.34
C ALA A 166 -1.37 -8.42 -3.90
N MET A 167 -0.10 -8.43 -3.48
CA MET A 167 0.87 -9.44 -3.91
C MET A 167 0.47 -10.83 -3.42
N SER A 168 -0.04 -10.95 -2.19
CA SER A 168 -0.51 -12.22 -1.64
C SER A 168 -1.72 -12.78 -2.39
N CYS A 169 -2.56 -11.93 -2.96
CA CYS A 169 -3.68 -12.29 -3.85
C CYS A 169 -3.29 -12.44 -5.32
N GLU A 170 -1.99 -12.48 -5.65
CA GLU A 170 -1.47 -12.62 -7.02
C GLU A 170 -1.96 -11.53 -7.98
N VAL A 171 -2.14 -10.31 -7.51
CA VAL A 171 -2.53 -9.19 -8.36
C VAL A 171 -1.27 -8.49 -8.88
N PRO A 172 -1.10 -8.31 -10.19
CA PRO A 172 -0.07 -7.43 -10.73
C PRO A 172 -0.09 -6.07 -10.05
N LEU A 173 1.05 -5.65 -9.49
CA LEU A 173 1.13 -4.47 -8.62
C LEU A 173 1.98 -3.38 -9.27
N ILE A 174 1.44 -2.15 -9.27
CA ILE A 174 2.17 -0.92 -9.58
C ILE A 174 2.16 -0.05 -8.33
N ALA A 175 3.33 0.32 -7.83
CA ALA A 175 3.45 1.10 -6.61
C ALA A 175 4.51 2.18 -6.73
N THR A 176 4.40 3.22 -5.91
CA THR A 176 5.39 4.31 -5.86
C THR A 176 6.68 3.87 -5.19
N ASN A 177 7.81 4.35 -5.71
CA ASN A 177 9.15 4.11 -5.17
C ASN A 177 9.42 5.04 -3.96
N VAL A 178 8.70 4.81 -2.86
CA VAL A 178 8.84 5.63 -1.64
C VAL A 178 8.89 4.76 -0.38
N SER A 179 9.58 5.25 0.63
CA SER A 179 9.60 4.69 1.98
C SER A 179 9.86 3.17 1.99
N SER A 180 8.97 2.39 2.62
CA SER A 180 9.07 0.94 2.76
C SER A 180 8.62 0.15 1.53
N ILE A 181 7.93 0.75 0.56
CA ILE A 181 7.35 0.03 -0.59
C ILE A 181 8.41 -0.79 -1.36
N PRO A 182 9.59 -0.23 -1.73
CA PRO A 182 10.62 -1.01 -2.43
C PRO A 182 11.12 -2.23 -1.65
N GLU A 183 11.15 -2.14 -0.31
CA GLU A 183 11.57 -3.25 0.55
C GLU A 183 10.59 -4.44 0.49
N LEU A 184 9.28 -4.15 0.32
CA LEU A 184 8.22 -5.15 0.29
C LEU A 184 8.08 -5.80 -1.08
N ILE A 185 8.15 -4.98 -2.13
CA ILE A 185 7.81 -5.40 -3.50
C ILE A 185 8.93 -6.24 -4.14
N GLY A 186 10.18 -6.02 -3.75
CA GLY A 186 11.34 -6.67 -4.34
C GLY A 186 11.39 -6.46 -5.86
N LYS A 187 11.49 -7.57 -6.60
CA LYS A 187 11.47 -7.58 -8.08
C LYS A 187 10.11 -7.98 -8.68
N TYR A 188 9.09 -8.13 -7.85
CA TYR A 188 7.82 -8.77 -8.24
C TYR A 188 6.68 -7.79 -8.52
N GLY A 189 6.96 -6.50 -8.53
CA GLY A 189 6.03 -5.46 -8.94
C GLY A 189 6.72 -4.35 -9.72
N ILE A 190 5.97 -3.35 -10.11
CA ILE A 190 6.47 -2.21 -10.85
C ILE A 190 6.56 -1.02 -9.92
N LEU A 191 7.76 -0.44 -9.81
CA LEU A 191 7.99 0.82 -9.10
C LEU A 191 7.91 2.00 -10.06
N ILE A 192 7.23 3.06 -9.63
CA ILE A 192 7.09 4.33 -10.34
C ILE A 192 7.49 5.49 -9.44
N ASP A 193 7.78 6.62 -10.04
CA ASP A 193 8.02 7.85 -9.29
C ASP A 193 6.73 8.34 -8.63
N PRO A 194 6.79 8.88 -7.40
CA PRO A 194 5.62 9.47 -6.77
C PRO A 194 5.18 10.72 -7.52
N LYS A 195 3.89 11.01 -7.51
CA LYS A 195 3.27 12.17 -8.13
C LYS A 195 3.36 12.21 -9.66
N ASP A 196 3.48 11.05 -10.31
CA ASP A 196 3.52 10.94 -11.76
C ASP A 196 2.35 10.08 -12.28
N GLU A 197 1.23 10.73 -12.55
CA GLU A 197 0.04 10.10 -13.13
C GLU A 197 0.24 9.62 -14.57
N ASN A 198 1.18 10.23 -15.31
CA ASN A 198 1.48 9.82 -16.68
C ASN A 198 2.28 8.51 -16.69
N GLN A 199 3.30 8.41 -15.84
CA GLN A 199 4.05 7.16 -15.66
C GLN A 199 3.13 6.04 -15.15
N LEU A 200 2.24 6.34 -14.18
CA LEU A 200 1.26 5.39 -13.66
C LEU A 200 0.34 4.89 -14.77
N SER A 201 -0.30 5.78 -15.53
CA SER A 201 -1.20 5.39 -16.62
C SER A 201 -0.50 4.57 -17.70
N ASN A 202 0.74 4.94 -18.06
CA ASN A 202 1.54 4.20 -19.03
C ASN A 202 1.88 2.78 -18.55
N LYS A 203 2.29 2.64 -17.28
CA LYS A 203 2.57 1.32 -16.70
C LYS A 203 1.32 0.45 -16.60
N ILE A 204 0.15 1.02 -16.31
CA ILE A 204 -1.13 0.29 -16.34
C ILE A 204 -1.40 -0.25 -17.76
N ARG A 205 -1.24 0.55 -18.82
CA ARG A 205 -1.39 0.09 -20.22
C ARG A 205 -0.46 -1.08 -20.53
N ILE A 206 0.82 -0.97 -20.15
CA ILE A 206 1.82 -2.02 -20.39
C ILE A 206 1.41 -3.32 -19.69
N VAL A 207 0.98 -3.25 -18.42
CA VAL A 207 0.54 -4.44 -17.67
C VAL A 207 -0.68 -5.08 -18.32
N LEU A 208 -1.69 -4.28 -18.67
CA LEU A 208 -2.91 -4.80 -19.29
C LEU A 208 -2.67 -5.41 -20.68
N SER A 209 -1.76 -4.83 -21.48
CA SER A 209 -1.39 -5.34 -22.80
C SER A 209 -0.55 -6.62 -22.76
N ASN A 210 0.18 -6.86 -21.66
CA ASN A 210 1.06 -8.03 -21.48
C ASN A 210 0.67 -8.83 -20.24
N TYR A 211 -0.64 -8.95 -20.00
CA TYR A 211 -1.22 -9.39 -18.73
C TYR A 211 -0.67 -10.74 -18.24
N GLU A 212 -0.55 -11.74 -19.12
CA GLU A 212 -0.12 -13.08 -18.74
C GLU A 212 1.32 -13.12 -18.20
N ASP A 213 2.21 -12.26 -18.68
CA ASP A 213 3.59 -12.21 -18.17
C ASP A 213 3.63 -11.55 -16.78
N TYR A 214 2.84 -10.49 -16.58
CA TYR A 214 2.74 -9.85 -15.26
C TYR A 214 2.00 -10.73 -14.25
N LYS A 215 1.05 -11.54 -14.67
CA LYS A 215 0.38 -12.56 -13.83
C LYS A 215 1.38 -13.63 -13.36
N LYS A 216 2.24 -14.13 -14.25
CA LYS A 216 3.32 -15.07 -13.87
C LYS A 216 4.24 -14.45 -12.81
N ASN A 217 4.59 -13.18 -12.98
CA ASN A 217 5.41 -12.45 -12.00
C ASN A 217 4.67 -12.25 -10.66
N ALA A 218 3.37 -11.99 -10.69
CA ALA A 218 2.54 -11.84 -9.50
C ALA A 218 2.43 -13.15 -8.68
N ILE A 219 2.36 -14.32 -9.37
CA ILE A 219 2.42 -15.64 -8.71
C ILE A 219 3.75 -15.81 -7.94
N GLN A 220 4.87 -15.43 -8.55
CA GLN A 220 6.17 -15.45 -7.87
C GLN A 220 6.22 -14.43 -6.71
N GLY A 221 5.55 -13.28 -6.89
CA GLY A 221 5.37 -12.27 -5.86
C GLY A 221 4.63 -12.81 -4.63
N ARG A 222 3.57 -13.60 -4.80
CA ARG A 222 2.90 -14.29 -3.70
C ARG A 222 3.87 -15.20 -2.94
N GLN A 223 4.68 -15.99 -3.64
CA GLN A 223 5.64 -16.87 -2.99
C GLN A 223 6.66 -16.07 -2.16
N HIS A 224 7.09 -14.92 -2.65
CA HIS A 224 7.94 -14.00 -1.89
C HIS A 224 7.24 -13.53 -0.59
N ILE A 225 5.95 -13.16 -0.65
CA ILE A 225 5.19 -12.74 0.54
C ILE A 225 5.07 -13.88 1.55
N ILE A 226 4.71 -15.09 1.11
CA ILE A 226 4.61 -16.27 1.97
C ILE A 226 5.94 -16.54 2.69
N ASN A 227 7.05 -16.48 1.97
CA ASN A 227 8.37 -16.77 2.53
C ASN A 227 8.92 -15.66 3.44
N THR A 228 8.43 -14.42 3.29
CA THR A 228 9.03 -13.25 3.97
C THR A 228 8.15 -12.67 5.05
N PHE A 229 6.83 -12.58 4.83
CA PHE A 229 5.90 -11.82 5.68
C PHE A 229 4.82 -12.69 6.34
N ASN A 230 4.96 -14.01 6.32
CA ASN A 230 4.08 -14.93 7.04
C ASN A 230 4.20 -14.74 8.56
N TRP A 231 3.07 -14.73 9.26
CA TRP A 231 3.03 -14.53 10.71
C TRP A 231 3.89 -15.52 11.50
N SER A 232 3.96 -16.79 11.09
CA SER A 232 4.78 -17.79 11.78
C SER A 232 6.26 -17.39 11.82
N LYS A 233 6.79 -16.90 10.70
CA LYS A 233 8.17 -16.38 10.62
C LYS A 233 8.35 -15.11 11.43
N ILE A 234 7.45 -14.16 11.28
CA ILE A 234 7.52 -12.87 11.96
C ILE A 234 7.44 -13.04 13.48
N THR A 235 6.56 -13.90 13.99
CA THR A 235 6.46 -14.20 15.42
C THR A 235 7.79 -14.72 15.96
N HIS A 236 8.45 -15.61 15.22
CA HIS A 236 9.74 -16.13 15.63
C HIS A 236 10.85 -15.04 15.67
N GLU A 237 10.81 -14.06 14.77
CA GLU A 237 11.71 -12.90 14.81
C GLU A 237 11.45 -12.03 16.06
N TYR A 238 10.18 -11.81 16.41
CA TYR A 238 9.80 -11.12 17.65
C TYR A 238 10.28 -11.87 18.89
N GLU A 239 10.05 -13.19 18.97
CA GLU A 239 10.53 -14.02 20.07
C GLU A 239 12.04 -13.89 20.26
N LYS A 240 12.82 -14.02 19.19
CA LYS A 240 14.27 -13.84 19.24
C LYS A 240 14.69 -12.44 19.71
N ALA A 241 14.00 -11.40 19.27
CA ALA A 241 14.32 -10.03 19.67
C ALA A 241 14.01 -9.76 21.14
N ILE A 242 12.89 -10.32 21.66
CA ILE A 242 12.47 -10.14 23.05
C ILE A 242 13.35 -10.98 24.00
N PHE A 243 13.56 -12.26 23.70
CA PHE A 243 14.30 -13.16 24.58
C PHE A 243 15.83 -13.01 24.53
N LYS A 244 16.39 -12.33 23.51
CA LYS A 244 17.81 -11.91 23.54
C LYS A 244 18.06 -10.78 24.52
N THR A 245 17.03 -10.18 25.08
CA THR A 245 17.09 -9.01 25.95
C THR A 245 16.94 -9.40 27.43
N ILE A 246 16.64 -10.66 27.71
CA ILE A 246 16.60 -11.29 29.03
C ILE A 246 17.85 -12.16 29.20
#